data_340d7a61ca6cbeb09eb859ce434f34e4
#
_entry.id   340d7a61ca6cbeb09eb859ce434f34e4
#
_cell.length_a   1.000
_cell.length_b   1.000
_cell.length_c   1.000
_cell.angle_alpha   90.00
_cell.angle_beta   90.00
_cell.angle_gamma   90.00
#
_symmetry.space_group_name_H-M   'P 1'
#
loop_
_entity.id
_entity.type
_entity.pdbx_description
1 polymer ?
#
loop_
_entity_poly.entity_id
_entity_poly.type
_entity_poly.pdbx_seq_one_letter_code
_entity_poly.pdbx_strand_id
1 'polypeptide(L)'
;HKTLWNKIGGFSEEYYPGTGSDPDLNMKLWKEGVRIFKGVNNCKVYHFGSIVSRNYKNHPTIKTESGSKGAKIFMLKWGISINFFKRFYLRSDTKYSGELDSPKIGIIYLINLFLCKLNYIYVRFIYNKFNKIESSVR
;
A
#
# COMPACT_ATOMS: atom_id res chain seq x y z
N HIS A 1 4.68 -17.10 9.99
CA HIS A 1 5.61 -18.22 9.91
C HIS A 1 6.66 -17.95 8.83
N LYS A 2 7.92 -18.38 9.05
CA LYS A 2 9.04 -18.11 8.13
C LYS A 2 8.79 -18.65 6.70
N THR A 3 8.12 -19.79 6.56
CA THR A 3 7.77 -20.34 5.25
C THR A 3 6.88 -19.40 4.45
N LEU A 4 5.88 -18.80 5.08
CA LEU A 4 4.99 -17.82 4.42
C LEU A 4 5.76 -16.55 4.04
N TRP A 5 6.61 -16.06 4.94
CA TRP A 5 7.49 -14.91 4.67
C TRP A 5 8.37 -15.15 3.45
N ASN A 6 9.03 -16.32 3.38
CA ASN A 6 9.87 -16.68 2.24
C ASN A 6 9.04 -16.82 0.94
N LYS A 7 7.83 -17.38 1.03
CA LYS A 7 6.93 -17.55 -0.12
C LYS A 7 6.52 -16.21 -0.72
N ILE A 8 6.21 -15.21 0.10
CA ILE A 8 5.78 -13.88 -0.38
C ILE A 8 6.95 -12.94 -0.69
N GLY A 9 8.19 -13.34 -0.41
CA GLY A 9 9.40 -12.54 -0.66
C GLY A 9 9.58 -11.33 0.28
N GLY A 10 8.94 -11.33 1.46
CA GLY A 10 9.07 -10.26 2.44
C GLY A 10 8.62 -8.88 1.94
N PHE A 11 9.31 -7.82 2.40
CA PHE A 11 9.10 -6.46 1.89
C PHE A 11 9.67 -6.28 0.49
N SER A 12 8.99 -5.49 -0.34
CA SER A 12 9.41 -5.21 -1.71
C SER A 12 10.31 -3.97 -1.76
N GLU A 13 11.45 -4.09 -2.43
CA GLU A 13 12.48 -3.05 -2.50
C GLU A 13 12.04 -1.79 -3.25
N GLU A 14 11.11 -1.92 -4.21
CA GLU A 14 10.57 -0.80 -4.97
C GLU A 14 9.91 0.28 -4.10
N TYR A 15 9.56 -0.05 -2.85
CA TYR A 15 9.00 0.91 -1.89
C TYR A 15 10.05 1.66 -1.07
N TYR A 16 11.33 1.53 -1.38
CA TYR A 16 12.36 2.30 -0.68
C TYR A 16 12.06 3.82 -0.75
N PRO A 17 12.15 4.57 0.36
CA PRO A 17 12.61 4.24 1.71
C PRO A 17 11.53 3.68 2.67
N GLY A 18 10.41 3.11 2.20
CA GLY A 18 9.47 2.35 3.02
C GLY A 18 7.98 2.74 2.88
N THR A 19 7.68 3.91 2.33
CA THR A 19 6.27 4.34 2.19
C THR A 19 5.51 3.43 1.23
N GLY A 20 4.46 2.78 1.74
CA GLY A 20 3.64 1.84 0.96
C GLY A 20 4.05 0.37 1.11
N SER A 21 5.16 0.06 1.80
CA SER A 21 5.63 -1.31 2.00
C SER A 21 4.69 -2.14 2.87
N ASP A 22 4.11 -1.57 3.94
CA ASP A 22 3.18 -2.27 4.82
C ASP A 22 1.89 -2.69 4.10
N PRO A 23 1.18 -1.81 3.36
CA PRO A 23 0.04 -2.25 2.56
C PRO A 23 0.42 -3.25 1.46
N ASP A 24 1.61 -3.17 0.86
CA ASP A 24 2.08 -4.16 -0.10
C ASP A 24 2.26 -5.54 0.54
N LEU A 25 2.91 -5.60 1.69
CA LEU A 25 3.06 -6.83 2.46
C LEU A 25 1.69 -7.42 2.82
N ASN A 26 0.76 -6.59 3.30
CA ASN A 26 -0.59 -7.03 3.63
C ASN A 26 -1.34 -7.55 2.40
N MET A 27 -1.14 -6.96 1.22
CA MET A 27 -1.74 -7.43 -0.02
C MET A 27 -1.15 -8.78 -0.46
N LYS A 28 0.17 -8.98 -0.32
CA LYS A 28 0.82 -10.27 -0.57
C LYS A 28 0.24 -11.35 0.35
N LEU A 29 0.14 -11.05 1.66
CA LEU A 29 -0.47 -11.96 2.64
C LEU A 29 -1.92 -12.29 2.29
N TRP A 30 -2.71 -11.28 1.90
CA TRP A 30 -4.09 -11.48 1.44
C TRP A 30 -4.17 -12.44 0.24
N LYS A 31 -3.29 -12.27 -0.74
CA LYS A 31 -3.19 -13.13 -1.93
C LYS A 31 -2.87 -14.58 -1.58
N GLU A 32 -2.09 -14.80 -0.52
CA GLU A 32 -1.76 -16.13 0.01
C GLU A 32 -2.83 -16.71 0.95
N GLY A 33 -4.00 -16.08 1.01
CA GLY A 33 -5.13 -16.60 1.80
C GLY A 33 -5.15 -16.18 3.26
N VAL A 34 -4.24 -15.30 3.71
CA VAL A 34 -4.31 -14.76 5.07
C VAL A 34 -5.54 -13.88 5.21
N ARG A 35 -6.36 -14.15 6.22
CA ARG A 35 -7.63 -13.44 6.49
C ARG A 35 -7.72 -12.87 7.90
N ILE A 36 -6.74 -13.14 8.75
CA ILE A 36 -6.69 -12.65 10.13
C ILE A 36 -5.66 -11.53 10.21
N PHE A 37 -6.14 -10.30 10.33
CA PHE A 37 -5.34 -9.08 10.50
C PHE A 37 -5.75 -8.40 11.80
N LYS A 38 -5.26 -8.94 12.92
CA LYS A 38 -5.64 -8.50 14.26
C LYS A 38 -4.53 -7.67 14.88
N GLY A 39 -4.87 -6.47 15.35
CA GLY A 39 -4.00 -5.69 16.23
C GLY A 39 -3.86 -6.35 17.60
N VAL A 40 -2.68 -6.30 18.18
CA VAL A 40 -2.38 -6.89 19.49
C VAL A 40 -2.26 -5.76 20.53
N ASN A 41 -3.29 -5.58 21.35
CA ASN A 41 -3.38 -4.47 22.31
C ASN A 41 -2.25 -4.45 23.36
N ASN A 42 -1.72 -5.62 23.68
CA ASN A 42 -0.67 -5.78 24.70
C ASN A 42 0.76 -5.65 24.13
N CYS A 43 0.89 -5.54 22.79
CA CYS A 43 2.17 -5.36 22.11
C CYS A 43 2.24 -3.94 21.55
N LYS A 44 2.76 -3.00 22.34
CA LYS A 44 2.92 -1.61 21.92
C LYS A 44 4.30 -1.43 21.30
N VAL A 45 4.33 -0.90 20.08
CA VAL A 45 5.54 -0.46 19.40
C VAL A 45 5.51 1.05 19.27
N TYR A 46 6.55 1.72 19.75
CA TYR A 46 6.67 3.17 19.61
C TYR A 46 7.42 3.50 18.33
N HIS A 47 6.75 4.17 17.40
CA HIS A 47 7.32 4.59 16.12
C HIS A 47 7.80 6.04 16.19
N PHE A 48 9.11 6.24 16.32
CA PHE A 48 9.72 7.58 16.45
C PHE A 48 9.97 8.28 15.11
N GLY A 49 9.63 7.66 13.98
CA GLY A 49 9.90 8.19 12.63
C GLY A 49 9.37 9.59 12.38
N SER A 50 8.19 9.93 12.93
CA SER A 50 7.63 11.28 12.78
C SER A 50 8.39 12.36 13.58
N ILE A 51 9.03 11.99 14.69
CA ILE A 51 9.85 12.89 15.52
C ILE A 51 11.19 13.10 14.84
N VAL A 52 11.83 12.03 14.39
CA VAL A 52 13.10 12.08 13.66
C VAL A 52 12.94 12.88 12.38
N SER A 53 11.85 12.66 11.64
CA SER A 53 11.61 13.38 10.38
C SER A 53 11.37 14.88 10.56
N ARG A 54 10.77 15.33 11.65
CA ARG A 54 10.60 16.76 11.93
C ARG A 54 11.91 17.46 12.23
N ASN A 55 12.88 16.77 12.81
CA ASN A 55 14.17 17.33 13.23
C ASN A 55 15.23 17.31 12.12
N TYR A 56 15.04 16.48 11.08
CA TYR A 56 15.99 16.35 9.97
C TYR A 56 15.35 16.80 8.65
N LYS A 57 15.47 18.09 8.33
CA LYS A 57 14.94 18.70 7.08
C LYS A 57 15.41 17.99 5.79
N ASN A 58 16.50 17.24 5.86
CA ASN A 58 17.11 16.55 4.71
C ASN A 58 16.95 15.04 4.73
N HIS A 59 16.12 14.48 5.62
CA HIS A 59 15.92 13.02 5.64
C HIS A 59 15.13 12.57 4.40
N PRO A 60 15.58 11.54 3.66
CA PRO A 60 14.96 11.12 2.39
C PRO A 60 13.48 10.70 2.51
N THR A 61 13.02 10.35 3.72
CA THR A 61 11.61 10.02 3.98
C THR A 61 10.69 11.24 4.19
N ILE A 62 11.24 12.44 4.31
CA ILE A 62 10.47 13.65 4.68
C ILE A 62 9.87 14.34 3.46
N LYS A 63 10.39 14.10 2.27
CA LYS A 63 9.83 14.71 1.07
C LYS A 63 8.43 14.14 0.87
N THR A 64 7.42 15.02 0.85
CA THR A 64 6.01 14.74 0.54
C THR A 64 5.83 13.90 -0.73
N GLU A 65 6.81 13.95 -1.63
CA GLU A 65 6.91 13.11 -2.84
C GLU A 65 7.05 11.61 -2.55
N SER A 66 7.69 11.19 -1.44
CA SER A 66 7.87 9.76 -1.14
C SER A 66 6.55 9.07 -0.80
N GLY A 67 5.65 9.77 -0.08
CA GLY A 67 4.32 9.25 0.24
C GLY A 67 3.46 9.05 -1.01
N SER A 68 3.50 10.00 -1.93
CA SER A 68 2.78 9.92 -3.21
C SER A 68 3.40 8.86 -4.14
N LYS A 69 4.72 8.67 -4.10
CA LYS A 69 5.45 7.64 -4.89
C LYS A 69 5.03 6.24 -4.47
N GLY A 70 5.07 5.92 -3.19
CA GLY A 70 4.68 4.59 -2.69
C GLY A 70 3.22 4.23 -3.00
N ALA A 71 2.31 5.20 -2.88
CA ALA A 71 0.90 5.00 -3.25
C ALA A 71 0.71 4.74 -4.76
N LYS A 72 1.48 5.42 -5.62
CA LYS A 72 1.50 5.19 -7.07
C LYS A 72 2.05 3.80 -7.41
N ILE A 73 3.17 3.40 -6.80
CA ILE A 73 3.76 2.06 -6.97
C ILE A 73 2.74 0.99 -6.59
N PHE A 74 2.09 1.14 -5.42
CA PHE A 74 1.06 0.20 -4.98
C PHE A 74 -0.08 0.08 -6.01
N MET A 75 -0.57 1.22 -6.49
CA MET A 75 -1.64 1.26 -7.49
C MET A 75 -1.22 0.60 -8.81
N LEU A 76 -0.01 0.86 -9.29
CA LEU A 76 0.52 0.25 -10.52
C LEU A 76 0.70 -1.27 -10.38
N LYS A 77 1.16 -1.73 -9.20
CA LYS A 77 1.39 -3.14 -8.93
C LYS A 77 0.11 -3.94 -8.75
N TRP A 78 -0.86 -3.38 -8.01
CA TRP A 78 -2.06 -4.10 -7.59
C TRP A 78 -3.34 -3.70 -8.33
N GLY A 79 -3.31 -2.63 -9.12
CA GLY A 79 -4.45 -2.11 -9.89
C GLY A 79 -5.55 -1.48 -9.04
N ILE A 80 -5.29 -1.26 -7.75
CA ILE A 80 -6.20 -0.60 -6.79
C ILE A 80 -5.40 0.34 -5.88
N SER A 81 -6.07 1.32 -5.26
CA SER A 81 -5.42 2.21 -4.30
C SER A 81 -5.27 1.55 -2.93
N ILE A 82 -4.32 2.05 -2.12
CA ILE A 82 -4.14 1.63 -0.72
C ILE A 82 -5.43 1.85 0.08
N ASN A 83 -6.13 2.98 -0.14
CA ASN A 83 -7.38 3.27 0.57
C ASN A 83 -8.50 2.31 0.19
N PHE A 84 -8.59 1.93 -1.09
CA PHE A 84 -9.53 0.92 -1.54
C PHE A 84 -9.26 -0.43 -0.86
N PHE A 85 -8.00 -0.86 -0.81
CA PHE A 85 -7.59 -2.09 -0.14
C PHE A 85 -7.91 -2.06 1.36
N LYS A 86 -7.52 -0.99 2.06
CA LYS A 86 -7.83 -0.82 3.48
C LYS A 86 -9.32 -0.90 3.78
N ARG A 87 -10.14 -0.21 2.97
CA ARG A 87 -11.58 -0.11 3.22
C ARG A 87 -12.32 -1.41 2.92
N PHE A 88 -12.06 -2.02 1.77
CA PHE A 88 -12.89 -3.14 1.28
C PHE A 88 -12.32 -4.52 1.62
N TYR A 89 -11.00 -4.64 1.71
CA TYR A 89 -10.35 -5.90 2.03
C TYR A 89 -10.03 -6.01 3.52
N LEU A 90 -9.23 -5.09 4.06
CA LEU A 90 -8.80 -5.16 5.46
C LEU A 90 -9.86 -4.65 6.44
N ARG A 91 -10.84 -3.84 5.99
CA ARG A 91 -11.86 -3.21 6.85
C ARG A 91 -11.24 -2.50 8.04
N SER A 92 -10.11 -1.81 7.81
CA SER A 92 -9.28 -1.22 8.87
C SER A 92 -10.00 -0.12 9.68
N ASP A 93 -11.08 0.44 9.13
CA ASP A 93 -11.91 1.48 9.77
C ASP A 93 -13.01 0.88 10.66
N THR A 94 -13.10 -0.46 10.74
CA THR A 94 -14.09 -1.16 11.56
C THR A 94 -13.43 -1.91 12.70
N LYS A 95 -14.18 -2.15 13.77
CA LYS A 95 -13.72 -2.98 14.88
C LYS A 95 -13.46 -4.40 14.37
N TYR A 96 -12.35 -5.00 14.82
CA TYR A 96 -12.01 -6.37 14.48
C TYR A 96 -13.13 -7.34 14.90
N SER A 97 -13.63 -8.13 13.96
CA SER A 97 -14.74 -9.07 14.17
C SER A 97 -14.39 -10.53 13.83
N GLY A 98 -13.12 -10.82 13.60
CA GLY A 98 -12.65 -12.18 13.26
C GLY A 98 -12.02 -12.27 11.88
N GLU A 99 -12.11 -13.46 11.28
CA GLU A 99 -11.61 -13.72 9.94
C GLU A 99 -12.34 -12.87 8.90
N LEU A 100 -11.58 -12.32 7.96
CA LEU A 100 -12.11 -11.44 6.92
C LEU A 100 -12.60 -12.24 5.72
N ASP A 101 -13.85 -12.02 5.35
CA ASP A 101 -14.39 -12.52 4.08
C ASP A 101 -13.88 -11.71 2.88
N SER A 102 -14.01 -12.28 1.70
CA SER A 102 -13.83 -11.54 0.45
C SER A 102 -14.72 -10.31 0.39
N PRO A 103 -14.29 -9.22 -0.26
CA PRO A 103 -15.09 -8.00 -0.35
C PRO A 103 -16.47 -8.27 -0.93
N LYS A 104 -17.52 -7.80 -0.25
CA LYS A 104 -18.89 -7.87 -0.76
C LYS A 104 -19.07 -6.87 -1.90
N ILE A 105 -19.48 -7.38 -3.05
CA ILE A 105 -19.71 -6.56 -4.25
C ILE A 105 -21.08 -5.90 -4.11
N GLY A 106 -21.10 -4.65 -3.71
CA GLY A 106 -22.28 -3.79 -3.66
C GLY A 106 -22.06 -2.52 -4.48
N ILE A 107 -23.09 -1.68 -4.59
CA ILE A 107 -23.02 -0.45 -5.39
C ILE A 107 -21.89 0.49 -4.97
N ILE A 108 -21.67 0.63 -3.65
CA ILE A 108 -20.58 1.46 -3.10
C ILE A 108 -19.21 0.89 -3.48
N TYR A 109 -19.04 -0.44 -3.44
CA TYR A 109 -17.82 -1.11 -3.89
C TYR A 109 -17.55 -0.82 -5.37
N LEU A 110 -18.57 -0.98 -6.22
CA LEU A 110 -18.46 -0.79 -7.67
C LEU A 110 -18.11 0.67 -8.04
N ILE A 111 -18.77 1.66 -7.41
CA ILE A 111 -18.45 3.08 -7.63
C ILE A 111 -16.99 3.36 -7.23
N ASN A 112 -16.56 2.91 -6.03
CA ASN A 112 -15.19 3.13 -5.59
C ASN A 112 -14.17 2.40 -6.47
N LEU A 113 -14.49 1.20 -6.95
CA LEU A 113 -13.65 0.45 -7.87
C LEU A 113 -13.51 1.19 -9.20
N PHE A 114 -14.61 1.70 -9.75
CA PHE A 114 -14.60 2.50 -10.99
C PHE A 114 -13.70 3.74 -10.86
N LEU A 115 -13.90 4.54 -9.80
CA LEU A 115 -13.05 5.70 -9.54
C LEU A 115 -11.59 5.33 -9.35
N CYS A 116 -11.34 4.20 -8.69
CA CYS A 116 -9.99 3.68 -8.52
C CYS A 116 -9.35 3.27 -9.85
N LYS A 117 -10.12 2.69 -10.77
CA LYS A 117 -9.64 2.31 -12.11
C LYS A 117 -9.37 3.53 -13.00
N LEU A 118 -10.19 4.58 -12.93
CA LEU A 118 -9.90 5.84 -13.61
C LEU A 118 -8.58 6.45 -13.12
N ASN A 119 -8.37 6.47 -11.81
CA ASN A 119 -7.12 6.96 -11.24
C ASN A 119 -5.92 6.07 -11.61
N TYR A 120 -6.09 4.76 -11.68
CA TYR A 120 -5.05 3.83 -12.16
C TYR A 120 -4.61 4.15 -13.60
N ILE A 121 -5.58 4.38 -14.51
CA ILE A 121 -5.29 4.72 -15.91
C ILE A 121 -4.51 6.05 -15.97
N TYR A 122 -4.93 7.04 -15.19
CA TYR A 122 -4.25 8.34 -15.11
C TYR A 122 -2.81 8.20 -14.61
N VAL A 123 -2.60 7.47 -13.49
CA VAL A 123 -1.26 7.23 -12.90
C VAL A 123 -0.37 6.47 -13.88
N ARG A 124 -0.89 5.45 -14.55
CA ARG A 124 -0.15 4.67 -15.55
C ARG A 124 0.27 5.52 -16.74
N PHE A 125 -0.61 6.40 -17.22
CA PHE A 125 -0.31 7.32 -18.32
C PHE A 125 0.83 8.28 -17.96
N ILE A 126 0.75 8.91 -16.78
CA ILE A 126 1.79 9.80 -16.28
C ILE A 126 3.12 9.05 -16.11
N TYR A 127 3.10 7.88 -15.47
CA TYR A 127 4.30 7.07 -15.23
C TYR A 127 5.00 6.72 -16.54
N ASN A 128 4.25 6.27 -17.54
CA ASN A 128 4.80 5.94 -18.86
C ASN A 128 5.37 7.17 -19.59
N LYS A 129 4.76 8.34 -19.41
CA LYS A 129 5.26 9.60 -19.99
C LYS A 129 6.62 9.99 -19.37
N PHE A 130 6.77 9.89 -18.05
CA PHE A 130 8.03 10.21 -17.37
C PHE A 130 9.14 9.22 -17.75
N ASN A 131 8.88 7.92 -17.76
CA ASN A 131 9.88 6.92 -18.13
C ASN A 131 10.35 7.06 -19.59
N LYS A 132 9.46 7.48 -20.52
CA LYS A 132 9.87 7.80 -21.89
C LYS A 132 10.83 9.00 -21.96
N ILE A 133 10.62 10.00 -21.12
CA ILE A 133 11.50 11.19 -21.07
C ILE A 133 12.87 10.81 -20.53
N GLU A 134 12.97 9.99 -19.46
CA GLU A 134 14.24 9.51 -18.93
C GLU A 134 15.02 8.64 -19.92
N SER A 135 14.33 7.81 -20.72
CA SER A 135 14.97 6.99 -21.76
C SER A 135 15.41 7.77 -23.00
N SER A 136 14.85 8.97 -23.23
CA SER A 136 15.24 9.83 -24.36
C SER A 136 16.37 10.82 -24.03
N VAL A 137 16.77 10.92 -22.75
CA VAL A 137 17.84 11.81 -22.26
C VAL A 137 19.14 11.02 -21.97
N ARG A 138 19.11 9.70 -22.07
CA ARG A 138 20.28 8.81 -22.04
C ARG A 138 20.72 8.42 -23.45
#